data_8fc26f0010e3ef26a071b7e7e287eabb
#
_entry.id   8fc26f0010e3ef26a071b7e7e287eabb
#
_cell.length_a   1.000
_cell.length_b   1.000
_cell.length_c   1.000
_cell.angle_alpha   90.00
_cell.angle_beta   90.00
_cell.angle_gamma   90.00
#
_symmetry.space_group_name_H-M   'P 1'
#
loop_
_entity.id
_entity.type
_entity.pdbx_description
1 polymer ?
#
loop_
_entity_poly.entity_id
_entity_poly.type
_entity_poly.pdbx_seq_one_letter_code
_entity_poly.pdbx_strand_id
1 'polypeptide(L)' 'MDQETFNLSIRKFLKMVGVNSQREIEQAVQNALAGARLKGEETLAAKVTLEIPALGVRVPFEGEIKLK' A
#
# COMPACT_ATOMS: atom_id res chain seq x y z
N MET A 1 19.77 -21.96 -2.18
CA MET A 1 18.98 -20.85 -1.62
C MET A 1 18.85 -21.03 -0.12
N ASP A 2 19.05 -19.96 0.64
CA ASP A 2 18.83 -19.97 2.07
C ASP A 2 17.39 -19.56 2.35
N GLN A 3 16.57 -20.50 2.80
CA GLN A 3 15.14 -20.28 3.02
C GLN A 3 14.88 -19.24 4.11
N GLU A 4 15.70 -19.20 5.14
CA GLU A 4 15.55 -18.25 6.22
C GLU A 4 15.84 -16.81 5.74
N THR A 5 16.92 -16.62 5.01
CA THR A 5 17.25 -15.33 4.41
C THR A 5 16.16 -14.85 3.47
N PHE A 6 15.63 -15.78 2.68
CA PHE A 6 14.55 -15.47 1.74
C PHE A 6 13.30 -14.98 2.47
N ASN A 7 12.86 -15.69 3.49
CA ASN A 7 11.68 -15.31 4.25
C ASN A 7 11.85 -13.96 4.95
N LEU A 8 13.02 -13.72 5.54
CA LEU A 8 13.31 -12.44 6.19
C LEU A 8 13.31 -11.30 5.18
N SER A 9 13.87 -11.55 4.00
CA SER A 9 13.91 -10.55 2.93
C SER A 9 12.51 -10.15 2.47
N ILE A 10 11.60 -11.13 2.31
CA ILE A 10 10.21 -10.87 1.96
C ILE A 10 9.54 -10.00 3.02
N ARG A 11 9.67 -10.38 4.30
CA ARG A 11 9.04 -9.65 5.39
C ARG A 11 9.56 -8.22 5.49
N LYS A 12 10.85 -8.04 5.32
CA LYS A 12 11.47 -6.72 5.35
C LYS A 12 10.94 -5.82 4.24
N PHE A 13 10.84 -6.38 3.04
CA PHE A 13 10.30 -5.66 1.88
C PHE A 13 8.84 -5.27 2.12
N LEU A 14 8.01 -6.22 2.54
CA LEU A 14 6.59 -5.96 2.75
C LEU A 14 6.33 -4.99 3.90
N LYS A 15 7.14 -5.05 4.95
CA LYS A 15 7.04 -4.09 6.05
C LYS A 15 7.36 -2.67 5.56
N MET A 16 8.38 -2.52 4.76
CA MET A 16 8.76 -1.23 4.18
C MET A 16 7.61 -0.69 3.30
N VAL A 17 7.06 -1.54 2.43
CA VAL A 17 5.94 -1.16 1.57
C VAL A 17 4.72 -0.76 2.41
N GLY A 18 4.39 -1.56 3.42
CA GLY A 18 3.22 -1.30 4.27
C GLY A 18 3.35 -0.01 5.06
N VAL A 19 4.49 0.20 5.71
CA VAL A 19 4.72 1.40 6.52
C VAL A 19 4.69 2.67 5.66
N ASN A 20 5.39 2.64 4.53
CA ASN A 20 5.45 3.81 3.66
C ASN A 20 4.12 4.07 2.94
N SER A 21 3.43 3.01 2.54
CA SER A 21 2.12 3.14 1.91
C SER A 21 1.10 3.73 2.87
N GLN A 22 1.11 3.29 4.14
CA GLN A 22 0.21 3.84 5.15
C GLN A 22 0.43 5.34 5.32
N ARG A 23 1.68 5.76 5.38
CA ARG A 23 2.02 7.18 5.52
C ARG A 23 1.53 8.00 4.33
N GLU A 24 1.72 7.48 3.12
CA GLU A 24 1.24 8.14 1.90
C GLU A 24 -0.28 8.28 1.90
N ILE A 25 -1.00 7.22 2.31
CA ILE A 25 -2.45 7.24 2.38
C ILE A 25 -2.93 8.27 3.40
N GLU A 26 -2.36 8.25 4.61
CA GLU A 26 -2.73 9.18 5.66
C GLU A 26 -2.54 10.63 5.23
N GLN A 27 -1.40 10.91 4.61
CA GLN A 27 -1.10 12.27 4.16
C GLN A 27 -2.05 12.72 3.05
N ALA A 28 -2.32 11.84 2.08
CA ALA A 28 -3.22 12.15 0.97
C ALA A 28 -4.64 12.42 1.45
N VAL A 29 -5.14 11.61 2.41
CA VAL A 29 -6.47 11.78 2.98
C VAL A 29 -6.56 13.10 3.77
N GLN A 30 -5.57 13.39 4.60
CA GLN A 30 -5.55 14.63 5.37
C GLN A 30 -5.54 15.86 4.46
N ASN A 31 -4.74 15.82 3.39
CA ASN A 31 -4.70 16.92 2.43
C ASN A 31 -6.05 17.09 1.72
N ALA A 32 -6.70 15.99 1.37
CA ALA A 32 -7.99 16.05 0.69
C ALA A 32 -9.10 16.56 1.63
N LEU A 33 -9.06 16.19 2.92
CA LEU A 33 -9.99 16.70 3.91
C LEU A 33 -9.79 18.21 4.13
N ALA A 34 -8.54 18.66 4.24
CA ALA A 34 -8.23 20.07 4.41
C ALA A 34 -8.68 20.90 3.21
N GLY A 35 -8.61 20.34 2.01
CA GLY A 35 -9.07 21.01 0.78
C GLY A 35 -10.53 20.77 0.45
N ALA A 36 -11.29 20.16 1.36
CA ALA A 36 -12.72 19.87 1.21
C ALA A 36 -13.03 18.97 0.00
N ARG A 37 -12.06 18.19 -0.49
CA ARG A 37 -12.28 17.20 -1.55
C ARG A 37 -12.86 15.90 -1.01
N LEU A 38 -12.70 15.66 0.29
CA LEU A 38 -13.32 14.56 1.01
C LEU A 38 -14.09 15.10 2.19
N LYS A 39 -15.11 14.38 2.63
CA LYS A 39 -15.95 14.74 3.78
C LYS A 39 -15.64 13.90 5.02
N GLY A 40 -14.90 12.81 4.88
CA GLY A 40 -14.57 11.90 5.98
C GLY A 40 -15.52 10.73 6.11
N GLU A 41 -16.41 10.53 5.15
CA GLU A 41 -17.40 9.44 5.16
C GLU A 41 -17.21 8.46 4.00
N GLU A 42 -16.27 8.75 3.11
CA GLU A 42 -16.09 7.99 1.87
C GLU A 42 -15.43 6.63 2.10
N THR A 43 -15.67 5.74 1.15
CA THR A 43 -14.90 4.52 0.96
C THR A 43 -14.12 4.68 -0.33
N LEU A 44 -12.80 4.59 -0.22
CA LEU A 44 -11.90 4.85 -1.35
C LEU A 44 -11.36 3.55 -1.90
N ALA A 45 -11.39 3.39 -3.22
CA ALA A 45 -10.74 2.27 -3.88
C ALA A 45 -9.22 2.46 -3.81
N ALA A 46 -8.49 1.40 -3.51
CA ALA A 46 -7.03 1.43 -3.45
C ALA A 46 -6.44 0.24 -4.18
N LYS A 47 -5.28 0.44 -4.78
CA LYS A 47 -4.60 -0.62 -5.51
C LYS A 47 -3.09 -0.50 -5.31
N VAL A 48 -2.43 -1.63 -5.07
CA VAL A 48 -0.98 -1.74 -5.06
C VAL A 48 -0.60 -2.80 -6.08
N THR A 49 0.38 -2.51 -6.92
CA THR A 49 0.87 -3.47 -7.90
C THR A 49 2.25 -3.96 -7.49
N LEU A 50 2.38 -5.29 -7.33
CA LEU A 50 3.66 -5.92 -7.05
C LEU A 50 4.33 -6.26 -8.36
N GLU A 51 5.56 -5.78 -8.54
CA GLU A 51 6.34 -6.10 -9.72
C GLU A 51 7.68 -6.70 -9.33
N ILE A 52 8.02 -7.84 -9.93
CA ILE A 52 9.35 -8.45 -9.85
C ILE A 52 9.76 -8.75 -11.28
N PRO A 53 10.42 -7.80 -11.96
CA PRO A 53 10.71 -7.93 -13.38
C PRO A 53 11.52 -9.18 -13.73
N ALA A 54 12.47 -9.57 -12.88
CA ALA A 54 13.31 -10.74 -13.11
C ALA A 54 12.51 -12.04 -13.17
N LEU A 55 11.31 -12.05 -12.58
CA LEU A 55 10.45 -13.23 -12.54
C LEU A 55 9.20 -13.08 -13.41
N GLY A 56 9.07 -11.97 -14.11
CA GLY A 56 7.88 -11.69 -14.89
C GLY A 56 6.62 -11.54 -14.05
N VAL A 57 6.78 -11.18 -12.77
CA VAL A 57 5.64 -11.02 -11.86
C VAL A 57 5.12 -9.60 -11.95
N ARG A 58 3.81 -9.48 -12.13
CA ARG A 58 3.10 -8.20 -12.06
C ARG A 58 1.68 -8.48 -11.59
N VAL A 59 1.42 -8.23 -10.31
CA VAL A 59 0.14 -8.59 -9.69
C VAL A 59 -0.46 -7.38 -8.99
N PRO A 60 -1.68 -6.97 -9.35
CA PRO A 60 -2.38 -5.92 -8.62
C PRO A 60 -3.10 -6.49 -7.41
N PHE A 61 -3.06 -5.77 -6.31
CA PHE A 61 -3.82 -6.06 -5.10
C PHE A 61 -4.79 -4.90 -4.89
N GLU A 62 -6.08 -5.20 -4.89
CA GLU A 62 -7.11 -4.18 -4.79
C GLU A 62 -7.88 -4.34 -3.49
N GLY A 63 -8.26 -3.21 -2.92
CA GLY A 63 -9.02 -3.17 -1.68
C GLY A 63 -9.68 -1.82 -1.50
N GLU A 64 -10.16 -1.60 -0.29
CA GLU A 64 -10.87 -0.39 0.05
C GLU A 64 -10.33 0.23 1.32
N ILE A 65 -10.28 1.56 1.34
CA ILE A 65 -9.93 2.35 2.51
C ILE A 65 -11.20 3.04 2.96
N LYS A 66 -11.67 2.71 4.15
CA LYS A 66 -12.90 3.28 4.71
C LYS A 66 -12.53 4.40 5.67
N LEU A 67 -13.17 5.58 5.49
CA LEU A 67 -12.95 6.73 6.35
C LEU A 67 -13.95 6.77 7.51
N LYS A 68 -15.00 5.94 7.43
CA LYS A 68 -16.02 5.88 8.47
C LYS A 68 -16.60 4.46 8.61
#